data_df2e67468006d32ad48ae0a70ea4112d
#
_entry.id   df2e67468006d32ad48ae0a70ea4112d
#
_cell.length_a   1.000
_cell.length_b   1.000
_cell.length_c   1.000
_cell.angle_alpha   90.00
_cell.angle_beta   90.00
_cell.angle_gamma   90.00
#
_symmetry.space_group_name_H-M   'P 1'
#
loop_
_entity.id
_entity.type
_entity.pdbx_description
1 polymer ?
#
loop_
_entity_poly.entity_id
_entity_poly.type
_entity_poly.pdbx_seq_one_letter_code
_entity_poly.pdbx_strand_id
1 'polypeptide(L)'
;MTTVIGMTWKELMRKKVVLMTMIMTVLFIIVFSFIARILGNTAGVDSSQQLINQFMTGASIVTLGFFFGSFILAFLIIFSSFSSISGEAEISMMQSMLSRPIQRWKWYLGRWLGYTLFGIVYALVLYTAIVVIANIYATVPQSLGLHVQSFLLFALTVPLLVTVTLLGATFFSALGNGVFMTMLYGAGWLGGMVEKLSAGADMKPEMARSLYNITGMISLVMPADAIQRKMLAVMLNIDQLAGMFNVDEQMRGGMGLGQIPSATFVVYTSMYTIILFLWGMRRFYKKDF
;
A
#
# COMPACT_ATOMS: atom_id res chain seq x y z
N MET A 1 -10.71 25.50 3.39
CA MET A 1 -10.26 24.14 3.09
C MET A 1 -9.10 24.13 2.10
N THR A 2 -9.24 24.72 0.94
CA THR A 2 -8.16 24.83 -0.08
C THR A 2 -6.85 25.37 0.48
N THR A 3 -6.90 26.36 1.37
CA THR A 3 -5.73 26.93 2.05
C THR A 3 -4.98 25.90 2.89
N VAL A 4 -5.69 25.03 3.64
CA VAL A 4 -5.08 23.99 4.49
C VAL A 4 -4.42 22.92 3.62
N ILE A 5 -5.07 22.49 2.53
CA ILE A 5 -4.50 21.56 1.55
C ILE A 5 -3.22 22.13 0.95
N GLY A 6 -3.25 23.40 0.50
CA GLY A 6 -2.08 24.06 -0.07
C GLY A 6 -0.93 24.23 0.93
N MET A 7 -1.22 24.51 2.20
CA MET A 7 -0.23 24.52 3.28
C MET A 7 0.39 23.13 3.48
N THR A 8 -0.41 22.08 3.51
CA THR A 8 0.06 20.70 3.67
C THR A 8 1.00 20.31 2.53
N TRP A 9 0.67 20.66 1.28
CA TRP A 9 1.54 20.37 0.12
C TRP A 9 2.87 21.13 0.20
N LYS A 10 2.84 22.43 0.54
CA LYS A 10 4.08 23.22 0.72
C LYS A 10 4.94 22.67 1.85
N GLU A 11 4.33 22.24 2.94
CA GLU A 11 5.02 21.59 4.05
C GLU A 11 5.66 20.26 3.62
N LEU A 12 4.90 19.41 2.92
CA LEU A 12 5.39 18.13 2.40
C LEU A 12 6.61 18.30 1.51
N MET A 13 6.56 19.22 0.53
CA MET A 13 7.68 19.47 -0.39
C MET A 13 8.95 19.96 0.31
N ARG A 14 8.82 20.52 1.52
CA ARG A 14 9.97 20.98 2.34
C ARG A 14 10.48 19.92 3.33
N LYS A 15 9.71 18.86 3.55
CA LYS A 15 10.12 17.79 4.48
C LYS A 15 11.25 16.96 3.86
N LYS A 16 12.32 16.75 4.61
CA LYS A 16 13.43 15.87 4.23
C LYS A 16 12.98 14.44 3.92
N VAL A 17 11.86 14.01 4.51
CA VAL A 17 11.25 12.68 4.27
C VAL A 17 10.85 12.51 2.81
N VAL A 18 10.25 13.51 2.17
CA VAL A 18 9.88 13.46 0.75
C VAL A 18 11.13 13.33 -0.13
N LEU A 19 12.18 14.08 0.16
CA LEU A 19 13.46 13.97 -0.56
C LEU A 19 14.07 12.56 -0.38
N MET A 20 14.12 12.05 0.86
CA MET A 20 14.60 10.68 1.13
C MET A 20 13.79 9.64 0.37
N THR A 21 12.47 9.77 0.35
CA THR A 21 11.60 8.83 -0.38
C THR A 21 11.82 8.91 -1.89
N MET A 22 12.05 10.11 -2.44
CA MET A 22 12.40 10.25 -3.87
C MET A 22 13.72 9.55 -4.20
N ILE A 23 14.73 9.68 -3.36
CA ILE A 23 16.00 8.96 -3.51
C ILE A 23 15.78 7.44 -3.45
N MET A 24 15.02 6.96 -2.46
CA MET A 24 14.66 5.54 -2.36
C MET A 24 13.91 5.05 -3.59
N THR A 25 13.01 5.87 -4.16
CA THR A 25 12.27 5.53 -5.37
C THR A 25 13.18 5.40 -6.58
N VAL A 26 14.11 6.34 -6.77
CA VAL A 26 15.09 6.28 -7.87
C VAL A 26 15.96 5.02 -7.74
N LEU A 27 16.49 4.77 -6.54
CA LEU A 27 17.28 3.58 -6.26
C LEU A 27 16.48 2.29 -6.51
N PHE A 28 15.22 2.26 -6.06
CA PHE A 28 14.31 1.15 -6.31
C PHE A 28 14.08 0.92 -7.81
N ILE A 29 13.80 1.98 -8.59
CA ILE A 29 13.59 1.89 -10.02
C ILE A 29 14.82 1.31 -10.72
N ILE A 30 16.04 1.73 -10.34
CA ILE A 30 17.29 1.21 -10.91
C ILE A 30 17.44 -0.28 -10.59
N VAL A 31 17.33 -0.66 -9.31
CA VAL A 31 17.47 -2.06 -8.87
C VAL A 31 16.37 -2.93 -9.47
N PHE A 32 15.13 -2.45 -9.47
CA PHE A 32 14.00 -3.17 -10.03
C PHE A 32 14.14 -3.39 -11.55
N SER A 33 14.59 -2.39 -12.30
CA SER A 33 14.88 -2.53 -13.73
C SER A 33 15.96 -3.57 -13.99
N PHE A 34 17.01 -3.61 -13.17
CA PHE A 34 18.07 -4.59 -13.28
C PHE A 34 17.56 -6.02 -13.02
N ILE A 35 16.78 -6.21 -11.95
CA ILE A 35 16.18 -7.52 -11.60
C ILE A 35 15.18 -7.95 -12.70
N ALA A 36 14.31 -7.05 -13.16
CA ALA A 36 13.35 -7.33 -14.21
C ALA A 36 14.03 -7.76 -15.51
N ARG A 37 15.17 -7.15 -15.86
CA ARG A 37 15.98 -7.53 -17.02
C ARG A 37 16.56 -8.95 -16.88
N ILE A 38 17.08 -9.31 -15.71
CA ILE A 38 17.64 -10.66 -15.48
C ILE A 38 16.53 -11.70 -15.59
N LEU A 39 15.40 -11.48 -14.92
CA LEU A 39 14.29 -12.43 -14.94
C LEU A 39 13.64 -12.56 -16.33
N GLY A 40 13.50 -11.45 -17.06
CA GLY A 40 12.93 -11.43 -18.41
C GLY A 40 13.79 -12.18 -19.44
N ASN A 41 15.12 -12.10 -19.34
CA ASN A 41 16.04 -12.80 -20.26
C ASN A 41 16.09 -14.32 -20.07
N THR A 42 15.63 -14.87 -18.95
CA THR A 42 15.61 -16.31 -18.71
C THR A 42 14.42 -17.02 -19.36
N ALA A 43 13.51 -16.31 -20.01
CA ALA A 43 12.28 -16.84 -20.63
C ALA A 43 12.46 -17.43 -22.05
N GLY A 44 13.66 -17.67 -22.52
CA GLY A 44 13.95 -18.14 -23.86
C GLY A 44 14.18 -19.64 -23.97
N VAL A 45 13.15 -20.49 -24.17
CA VAL A 45 13.26 -21.83 -24.76
C VAL A 45 11.94 -22.21 -25.44
N ASP A 46 12.03 -22.76 -26.66
CA ASP A 46 10.93 -23.11 -27.55
C ASP A 46 10.06 -24.26 -27.04
N SER A 47 8.79 -24.01 -26.68
CA SER A 47 7.70 -25.01 -26.60
C SER A 47 6.39 -24.38 -26.12
N SER A 48 5.29 -25.13 -26.12
CA SER A 48 3.94 -24.72 -25.63
C SER A 48 3.93 -24.32 -24.15
N GLN A 49 4.93 -24.68 -23.36
CA GLN A 49 5.18 -24.20 -21.99
C GLN A 49 5.70 -22.75 -21.97
N GLN A 50 6.13 -22.21 -23.08
CA GLN A 50 6.74 -20.88 -23.18
C GLN A 50 5.77 -19.77 -22.77
N LEU A 51 4.49 -19.85 -23.17
CA LEU A 51 3.48 -18.85 -22.80
C LEU A 51 3.20 -18.84 -21.30
N ILE A 52 3.11 -20.00 -20.69
CA ILE A 52 2.89 -20.13 -19.24
C ILE A 52 4.12 -19.59 -18.49
N ASN A 53 5.32 -19.95 -18.91
CA ASN A 53 6.57 -19.48 -18.29
C ASN A 53 6.73 -17.95 -18.44
N GLN A 54 6.42 -17.39 -19.60
CA GLN A 54 6.44 -15.93 -19.82
C GLN A 54 5.43 -15.21 -18.91
N PHE A 55 4.22 -15.76 -18.79
CA PHE A 55 3.21 -15.21 -17.89
C PHE A 55 3.67 -15.28 -16.43
N MET A 56 4.19 -16.42 -15.98
CA MET A 56 4.69 -16.61 -14.62
C MET A 56 5.85 -15.67 -14.30
N THR A 57 6.76 -15.48 -15.24
CA THR A 57 7.87 -14.51 -15.11
C THR A 57 7.32 -13.08 -15.01
N GLY A 58 6.38 -12.70 -15.86
CA GLY A 58 5.73 -11.40 -15.81
C GLY A 58 5.01 -11.16 -14.49
N ALA A 59 4.24 -12.15 -14.03
CA ALA A 59 3.54 -12.10 -12.75
C ALA A 59 4.52 -11.94 -11.57
N SER A 60 5.65 -12.66 -11.60
CA SER A 60 6.68 -12.57 -10.56
C SER A 60 7.35 -11.19 -10.54
N ILE A 61 7.69 -10.64 -11.72
CA ILE A 61 8.27 -9.29 -11.84
C ILE A 61 7.30 -8.24 -11.26
N VAL A 62 6.03 -8.28 -11.68
CA VAL A 62 5.00 -7.34 -11.21
C VAL A 62 4.80 -7.47 -9.70
N THR A 63 4.67 -8.69 -9.19
CA THR A 63 4.49 -8.96 -7.76
C THR A 63 5.65 -8.41 -6.94
N LEU A 64 6.88 -8.64 -7.38
CA LEU A 64 8.10 -8.13 -6.72
C LEU A 64 8.15 -6.60 -6.78
N GLY A 65 7.81 -6.00 -7.93
CA GLY A 65 7.76 -4.55 -8.09
C GLY A 65 6.77 -3.89 -7.14
N PHE A 66 5.56 -4.40 -7.05
CA PHE A 66 4.56 -3.85 -6.13
C PHE A 66 4.82 -4.22 -4.66
N PHE A 67 5.47 -5.34 -4.38
CA PHE A 67 5.87 -5.72 -3.02
C PHE A 67 6.80 -4.67 -2.39
N PHE A 68 7.85 -4.28 -3.08
CA PHE A 68 8.76 -3.23 -2.61
C PHE A 68 8.19 -1.83 -2.84
N GLY A 69 7.45 -1.61 -3.94
CA GLY A 69 6.81 -0.34 -4.24
C GLY A 69 5.79 0.07 -3.17
N SER A 70 4.97 -0.85 -2.67
CA SER A 70 4.02 -0.55 -1.59
C SER A 70 4.72 -0.21 -0.27
N PHE A 71 5.89 -0.81 0.00
CA PHE A 71 6.70 -0.44 1.17
C PHE A 71 7.19 1.01 1.07
N ILE A 72 7.69 1.43 -0.10
CA ILE A 72 8.14 2.80 -0.33
C ILE A 72 6.97 3.80 -0.23
N LEU A 73 5.80 3.45 -0.80
CA LEU A 73 4.58 4.24 -0.68
C LEU A 73 4.15 4.40 0.78
N ALA A 74 4.14 3.30 1.54
CA ALA A 74 3.77 3.33 2.95
C ALA A 74 4.77 4.15 3.78
N PHE A 75 6.07 4.02 3.51
CA PHE A 75 7.11 4.82 4.13
C PHE A 75 6.85 6.32 3.91
N LEU A 76 6.60 6.75 2.67
CA LEU A 76 6.25 8.14 2.37
C LEU A 76 5.07 8.61 3.20
N ILE A 77 3.96 7.84 3.19
CA ILE A 77 2.72 8.27 3.82
C ILE A 77 2.86 8.33 5.34
N ILE A 78 3.40 7.29 5.96
CA ILE A 78 3.57 7.21 7.41
C ILE A 78 4.48 8.35 7.87
N PHE A 79 5.70 8.45 7.31
CA PHE A 79 6.69 9.41 7.76
C PHE A 79 6.41 10.86 7.36
N SER A 80 5.55 11.11 6.38
CA SER A 80 5.09 12.47 6.08
C SER A 80 3.95 12.93 6.98
N SER A 81 3.12 12.02 7.51
CA SER A 81 1.89 12.35 8.24
C SER A 81 1.92 12.06 9.75
N PHE A 82 2.88 11.25 10.27
CA PHE A 82 2.90 10.82 11.68
C PHE A 82 2.98 11.97 12.69
N SER A 83 3.67 13.06 12.35
CA SER A 83 3.86 14.23 13.23
C SER A 83 2.87 15.36 12.97
N SER A 84 1.88 15.14 12.11
CA SER A 84 0.96 16.18 11.62
C SER A 84 0.11 16.84 12.71
N ILE A 85 -0.28 16.10 13.73
CA ILE A 85 -1.11 16.58 14.84
C ILE A 85 -0.28 16.73 16.10
N SER A 86 0.43 15.68 16.48
CA SER A 86 1.21 15.64 17.72
C SER A 86 2.43 16.55 17.68
N GLY A 87 3.13 16.64 16.55
CA GLY A 87 4.28 17.51 16.41
C GLY A 87 3.93 18.99 16.44
N GLU A 88 2.79 19.38 15.85
CA GLU A 88 2.31 20.78 15.93
C GLU A 88 1.83 21.13 17.34
N ALA A 89 1.27 20.18 18.09
CA ALA A 89 0.88 20.37 19.49
C ALA A 89 2.11 20.52 20.40
N GLU A 90 3.17 19.71 20.19
CA GLU A 90 4.42 19.76 20.95
C GLU A 90 5.16 21.08 20.76
N ILE A 91 5.06 21.72 19.60
CA ILE A 91 5.75 23.00 19.28
C ILE A 91 4.87 24.22 19.61
N SER A 92 3.72 24.05 20.26
CA SER A 92 2.77 25.13 20.57
C SER A 92 2.23 25.92 19.35
N MET A 93 2.56 25.47 18.12
CA MET A 93 2.04 26.07 16.90
C MET A 93 0.53 25.94 16.80
N MET A 94 -0.03 24.91 17.40
CA MET A 94 -1.47 24.63 17.37
C MET A 94 -2.27 25.68 18.12
N GLN A 95 -1.73 26.23 19.20
CA GLN A 95 -2.37 27.33 19.95
C GLN A 95 -2.43 28.62 19.11
N SER A 96 -1.39 28.93 18.35
CA SER A 96 -1.36 30.09 17.46
C SER A 96 -2.24 29.94 16.21
N MET A 97 -2.46 28.71 15.74
CA MET A 97 -3.35 28.42 14.61
C MET A 97 -4.82 28.36 15.02
N LEU A 98 -5.12 27.86 16.22
CA LEU A 98 -6.50 27.77 16.74
C LEU A 98 -7.01 29.12 17.25
N SER A 99 -6.16 30.11 17.45
CA SER A 99 -6.57 31.51 17.70
C SER A 99 -7.26 32.17 16.48
N ARG A 100 -7.06 31.61 15.27
CA ARG A 100 -7.83 32.00 14.08
C ARG A 100 -9.16 31.24 14.03
N PRO A 101 -10.27 31.80 13.49
CA PRO A 101 -11.59 31.18 13.48
C PRO A 101 -11.69 30.05 12.45
N ILE A 102 -10.78 29.08 12.51
CA ILE A 102 -10.81 27.88 11.68
C ILE A 102 -11.49 26.77 12.47
N GLN A 103 -12.59 26.25 11.96
CA GLN A 103 -13.29 25.13 12.58
C GLN A 103 -12.38 23.88 12.61
N ARG A 104 -12.22 23.27 13.78
CA ARG A 104 -11.31 22.12 14.02
C ARG A 104 -11.50 20.97 13.03
N TRP A 105 -12.75 20.63 12.67
CA TRP A 105 -13.04 19.57 11.70
C TRP A 105 -12.57 19.92 10.28
N LYS A 106 -12.64 21.21 9.87
CA LYS A 106 -12.14 21.67 8.56
C LYS A 106 -10.63 21.55 8.46
N TRP A 107 -9.93 21.74 9.58
CA TRP A 107 -8.49 21.58 9.65
C TRP A 107 -8.10 20.11 9.52
N TYR A 108 -8.73 19.20 10.31
CA TYR A 108 -8.47 17.76 10.26
C TYR A 108 -8.75 17.17 8.87
N LEU A 109 -9.90 17.51 8.28
CA LEU A 109 -10.27 17.09 6.93
C LEU A 109 -9.31 17.67 5.87
N GLY A 110 -8.89 18.93 6.01
CA GLY A 110 -7.95 19.56 5.09
C GLY A 110 -6.57 18.91 5.12
N ARG A 111 -6.08 18.52 6.31
CA ARG A 111 -4.85 17.74 6.47
C ARG A 111 -4.98 16.35 5.84
N TRP A 112 -6.05 15.64 6.16
CA TRP A 112 -6.33 14.33 5.59
C TRP A 112 -6.37 14.35 4.07
N LEU A 113 -7.12 15.29 3.47
CA LEU A 113 -7.18 15.47 2.02
C LEU A 113 -5.81 15.84 1.43
N GLY A 114 -5.06 16.70 2.10
CA GLY A 114 -3.73 17.12 1.64
C GLY A 114 -2.76 15.95 1.53
N TYR A 115 -2.66 15.11 2.56
CA TYR A 115 -1.81 13.91 2.55
C TYR A 115 -2.33 12.85 1.58
N THR A 116 -3.65 12.64 1.53
CA THR A 116 -4.25 11.64 0.65
C THR A 116 -4.03 11.98 -0.83
N LEU A 117 -4.31 13.22 -1.24
CA LEU A 117 -4.10 13.66 -2.62
C LEU A 117 -2.62 13.57 -3.02
N PHE A 118 -1.71 14.00 -2.15
CA PHE A 118 -0.28 13.89 -2.41
C PHE A 118 0.15 12.43 -2.55
N GLY A 119 -0.31 11.57 -1.65
CA GLY A 119 -0.03 10.13 -1.68
C GLY A 119 -0.60 9.44 -2.91
N ILE A 120 -1.81 9.81 -3.39
CA ILE A 120 -2.41 9.26 -4.62
C ILE A 120 -1.60 9.66 -5.85
N VAL A 121 -1.15 10.93 -5.95
CA VAL A 121 -0.30 11.38 -7.06
C VAL A 121 1.01 10.60 -7.07
N TYR A 122 1.62 10.40 -5.90
CA TYR A 122 2.85 9.60 -5.79
C TYR A 122 2.60 8.12 -6.12
N ALA A 123 1.48 7.54 -5.65
CA ALA A 123 1.08 6.17 -5.98
C ALA A 123 0.89 5.98 -7.50
N LEU A 124 0.34 6.99 -8.21
CA LEU A 124 0.19 6.96 -9.66
C LEU A 124 1.55 6.92 -10.36
N VAL A 125 2.49 7.76 -9.94
CA VAL A 125 3.86 7.78 -10.50
C VAL A 125 4.54 6.43 -10.26
N LEU A 126 4.45 5.89 -9.05
CA LEU A 126 5.08 4.62 -8.70
C LEU A 126 4.43 3.44 -9.45
N TYR A 127 3.09 3.40 -9.52
CA TYR A 127 2.33 2.40 -10.27
C TYR A 127 2.73 2.38 -11.74
N THR A 128 2.73 3.55 -12.39
CA THR A 128 3.10 3.65 -13.80
C THR A 128 4.55 3.26 -14.04
N ALA A 129 5.48 3.64 -13.16
CA ALA A 129 6.88 3.24 -13.26
C ALA A 129 7.06 1.71 -13.20
N ILE A 130 6.41 1.05 -12.25
CA ILE A 130 6.46 -0.41 -12.10
C ILE A 130 5.88 -1.11 -13.34
N VAL A 131 4.69 -0.67 -13.80
CA VAL A 131 4.02 -1.27 -14.95
C VAL A 131 4.83 -1.08 -16.23
N VAL A 132 5.38 0.10 -16.47
CA VAL A 132 6.22 0.37 -17.64
C VAL A 132 7.47 -0.50 -17.65
N ILE A 133 8.17 -0.62 -16.53
CA ILE A 133 9.36 -1.48 -16.42
C ILE A 133 8.97 -2.95 -16.64
N ALA A 134 7.89 -3.42 -16.01
CA ALA A 134 7.42 -4.77 -16.19
C ALA A 134 7.06 -5.08 -17.65
N ASN A 135 6.41 -4.14 -18.37
CA ASN A 135 6.06 -4.29 -19.77
C ASN A 135 7.28 -4.30 -20.72
N ILE A 136 8.40 -3.68 -20.34
CA ILE A 136 9.63 -3.69 -21.14
C ILE A 136 10.29 -5.08 -21.13
N TYR A 137 10.22 -5.77 -19.99
CA TYR A 137 10.98 -7.02 -19.77
C TYR A 137 10.10 -8.28 -19.75
N ALA A 138 8.76 -8.13 -19.65
CA ALA A 138 7.81 -9.24 -19.60
C ALA A 138 6.47 -8.87 -20.20
N THR A 139 5.69 -9.89 -20.61
CA THR A 139 4.31 -9.71 -21.09
C THR A 139 3.37 -9.58 -19.89
N VAL A 140 2.80 -8.39 -19.71
CA VAL A 140 1.78 -8.12 -18.69
C VAL A 140 0.45 -7.85 -19.41
N PRO A 141 -0.72 -8.27 -18.87
CA PRO A 141 -2.02 -7.96 -19.46
C PRO A 141 -2.18 -6.44 -19.68
N GLN A 142 -2.52 -6.04 -20.91
CA GLN A 142 -2.54 -4.61 -21.30
C GLN A 142 -3.97 -4.02 -21.33
N SER A 143 -4.96 -4.67 -20.73
CA SER A 143 -6.31 -4.12 -20.74
C SER A 143 -6.41 -2.88 -19.83
N LEU A 144 -6.82 -1.75 -20.42
CA LEU A 144 -6.96 -0.48 -19.69
C LEU A 144 -7.90 -0.60 -18.48
N GLY A 145 -8.98 -1.38 -18.61
CA GLY A 145 -9.93 -1.61 -17.53
C GLY A 145 -9.30 -2.28 -16.31
N LEU A 146 -8.44 -3.29 -16.51
CA LEU A 146 -7.72 -3.97 -15.44
C LEU A 146 -6.72 -3.04 -14.76
N HIS A 147 -6.01 -2.22 -15.53
CA HIS A 147 -5.07 -1.25 -14.96
C HIS A 147 -5.78 -0.17 -14.12
N VAL A 148 -6.92 0.34 -14.57
CA VAL A 148 -7.71 1.32 -13.79
C VAL A 148 -8.20 0.70 -12.49
N GLN A 149 -8.78 -0.51 -12.53
CA GLN A 149 -9.24 -1.20 -11.33
C GLN A 149 -8.09 -1.50 -10.36
N SER A 150 -6.97 -1.98 -10.87
CA SER A 150 -5.78 -2.28 -10.07
C SER A 150 -5.19 -1.01 -9.45
N PHE A 151 -5.12 0.09 -10.22
CA PHE A 151 -4.67 1.36 -9.67
C PHE A 151 -5.59 1.89 -8.58
N LEU A 152 -6.92 1.78 -8.73
CA LEU A 152 -7.87 2.21 -7.69
C LEU A 152 -7.69 1.41 -6.40
N LEU A 153 -7.44 0.11 -6.49
CA LEU A 153 -7.11 -0.73 -5.33
C LEU A 153 -5.78 -0.33 -4.69
N PHE A 154 -4.76 -0.07 -5.50
CA PHE A 154 -3.48 0.42 -5.00
C PHE A 154 -3.60 1.79 -4.32
N ALA A 155 -4.35 2.70 -4.94
CA ALA A 155 -4.62 4.02 -4.39
C ALA A 155 -5.44 3.97 -3.09
N LEU A 156 -6.28 2.95 -2.86
CA LEU A 156 -7.07 2.77 -1.64
C LEU A 156 -6.18 2.59 -0.40
N THR A 157 -4.96 2.08 -0.56
CA THR A 157 -4.02 1.96 0.57
C THR A 157 -3.59 3.33 1.11
N VAL A 158 -3.63 4.38 0.29
CA VAL A 158 -3.23 5.74 0.69
C VAL A 158 -4.17 6.32 1.74
N PRO A 159 -5.50 6.48 1.50
CA PRO A 159 -6.41 7.02 2.52
C PRO A 159 -6.46 6.12 3.76
N LEU A 160 -6.30 4.80 3.63
CA LEU A 160 -6.19 3.89 4.76
C LEU A 160 -5.01 4.28 5.66
N LEU A 161 -3.79 4.34 5.10
CA LEU A 161 -2.57 4.64 5.85
C LEU A 161 -2.61 6.05 6.47
N VAL A 162 -3.05 7.06 5.70
CA VAL A 162 -3.22 8.42 6.21
C VAL A 162 -4.20 8.45 7.38
N THR A 163 -5.32 7.75 7.27
CA THR A 163 -6.36 7.73 8.31
C THR A 163 -5.84 7.11 9.61
N VAL A 164 -5.20 5.94 9.53
CA VAL A 164 -4.65 5.26 10.71
C VAL A 164 -3.54 6.10 11.35
N THR A 165 -2.67 6.72 10.52
CA THR A 165 -1.58 7.58 11.02
C THR A 165 -2.12 8.84 11.69
N LEU A 166 -3.11 9.52 11.13
CA LEU A 166 -3.73 10.70 11.74
C LEU A 166 -4.51 10.35 13.02
N LEU A 167 -5.18 9.19 13.03
CA LEU A 167 -5.83 8.69 14.24
C LEU A 167 -4.78 8.43 15.33
N GLY A 168 -3.70 7.72 15.01
CA GLY A 168 -2.60 7.45 15.95
C GLY A 168 -1.97 8.74 16.51
N ALA A 169 -1.83 9.79 15.70
CA ALA A 169 -1.34 11.10 16.14
C ALA A 169 -2.26 11.80 17.16
N THR A 170 -3.51 11.37 17.31
CA THR A 170 -4.40 11.86 18.37
C THR A 170 -4.15 11.16 19.72
N PHE A 171 -3.52 9.97 19.73
CA PHE A 171 -3.26 9.16 20.91
C PHE A 171 -1.82 9.28 21.40
N PHE A 172 -0.87 9.27 20.48
CA PHE A 172 0.56 9.20 20.75
C PHE A 172 1.28 10.52 20.50
N SER A 173 2.46 10.69 21.10
CA SER A 173 3.43 11.70 20.71
C SER A 173 3.89 11.49 19.25
N ALA A 174 4.54 12.48 18.65
CA ALA A 174 5.01 12.37 17.28
C ALA A 174 5.90 11.14 17.07
N LEU A 175 6.92 10.95 17.90
CA LEU A 175 7.82 9.80 17.80
C LEU A 175 7.08 8.47 18.07
N GLY A 176 6.26 8.41 19.12
CA GLY A 176 5.48 7.22 19.48
C GLY A 176 4.54 6.80 18.35
N ASN A 177 3.88 7.75 17.68
CA ASN A 177 3.03 7.46 16.54
C ASN A 177 3.82 6.91 15.34
N GLY A 178 4.98 7.48 15.04
CA GLY A 178 5.84 6.96 13.97
C GLY A 178 6.27 5.52 14.21
N VAL A 179 6.72 5.19 15.43
CA VAL A 179 7.09 3.82 15.82
C VAL A 179 5.87 2.88 15.75
N PHE A 180 4.74 3.28 16.34
CA PHE A 180 3.51 2.48 16.33
C PHE A 180 3.06 2.15 14.90
N MET A 181 3.02 3.17 14.02
CA MET A 181 2.60 2.98 12.64
C MET A 181 3.56 2.11 11.83
N THR A 182 4.87 2.24 12.05
CA THR A 182 5.88 1.40 11.41
C THR A 182 5.74 -0.06 11.84
N MET A 183 5.52 -0.30 13.13
CA MET A 183 5.28 -1.66 13.66
C MET A 183 3.98 -2.25 13.13
N LEU A 184 2.90 -1.46 13.12
CA LEU A 184 1.58 -1.92 12.65
C LEU A 184 1.61 -2.27 11.16
N TYR A 185 2.17 -1.39 10.33
CA TYR A 185 2.35 -1.66 8.90
C TYR A 185 3.30 -2.82 8.65
N GLY A 186 4.43 -2.86 9.37
CA GLY A 186 5.41 -3.93 9.30
C GLY A 186 4.81 -5.29 9.65
N ALA A 187 3.98 -5.36 10.70
CA ALA A 187 3.28 -6.59 11.06
C ALA A 187 2.34 -7.07 9.94
N GLY A 188 1.56 -6.14 9.31
CA GLY A 188 0.71 -6.46 8.17
C GLY A 188 1.51 -6.98 6.97
N TRP A 189 2.60 -6.31 6.65
CA TRP A 189 3.50 -6.65 5.55
C TRP A 189 4.21 -8.00 5.77
N LEU A 190 4.74 -8.24 6.98
CA LEU A 190 5.36 -9.52 7.36
C LEU A 190 4.32 -10.65 7.37
N GLY A 191 3.11 -10.40 7.88
CA GLY A 191 2.01 -11.36 7.83
C GLY A 191 1.70 -11.80 6.41
N GLY A 192 1.59 -10.85 5.48
CA GLY A 192 1.41 -11.13 4.06
C GLY A 192 2.59 -11.88 3.44
N MET A 193 3.83 -11.59 3.86
CA MET A 193 5.01 -12.32 3.41
C MET A 193 4.99 -13.78 3.88
N VAL A 194 4.66 -14.02 5.15
CA VAL A 194 4.51 -15.38 5.69
C VAL A 194 3.46 -16.18 4.92
N GLU A 195 2.33 -15.54 4.59
CA GLU A 195 1.25 -16.17 3.82
C GLU A 195 1.70 -16.52 2.38
N LYS A 196 2.43 -15.65 1.71
CA LYS A 196 3.00 -15.89 0.38
C LYS A 196 4.00 -17.05 0.38
N LEU A 197 4.87 -17.10 1.39
CA LEU A 197 5.86 -18.18 1.53
C LEU A 197 5.18 -19.50 1.90
N SER A 198 4.17 -19.49 2.75
CA SER A 198 3.44 -20.70 3.16
C SER A 198 2.62 -21.30 2.02
N ALA A 199 2.12 -20.50 1.09
CA ALA A 199 1.39 -20.97 -0.08
C ALA A 199 2.27 -21.75 -1.08
N GLY A 200 3.61 -21.51 -1.08
CA GLY A 200 4.58 -22.24 -1.91
C GLY A 200 5.27 -23.40 -1.19
N ALA A 201 5.03 -23.60 0.10
CA ALA A 201 5.71 -24.59 0.91
C ALA A 201 4.82 -25.80 1.16
N ASP A 202 5.43 -27.00 1.11
CA ASP A 202 4.78 -28.29 1.41
C ASP A 202 4.62 -28.43 2.93
N MET A 203 3.61 -27.73 3.50
CA MET A 203 3.36 -27.66 4.94
C MET A 203 2.25 -28.63 5.36
N LYS A 204 2.34 -29.12 6.62
CA LYS A 204 1.24 -29.88 7.22
C LYS A 204 -0.03 -29.02 7.27
N PRO A 205 -1.21 -29.59 6.92
CA PRO A 205 -2.47 -28.82 6.83
C PRO A 205 -2.85 -28.04 8.11
N GLU A 206 -2.52 -28.58 9.28
CA GLU A 206 -2.79 -27.93 10.56
C GLU A 206 -1.92 -26.69 10.79
N MET A 207 -0.64 -26.75 10.39
CA MET A 207 0.28 -25.61 10.50
C MET A 207 -0.13 -24.51 9.50
N ALA A 208 -0.48 -24.88 8.27
CA ALA A 208 -0.98 -23.93 7.27
C ALA A 208 -2.23 -23.19 7.75
N ARG A 209 -3.22 -23.90 8.32
CA ARG A 209 -4.43 -23.29 8.90
C ARG A 209 -4.12 -22.31 10.02
N SER A 210 -3.22 -22.67 10.94
CA SER A 210 -2.83 -21.79 12.04
C SER A 210 -2.16 -20.50 11.54
N LEU A 211 -1.28 -20.60 10.56
CA LEU A 211 -0.64 -19.45 9.92
C LEU A 211 -1.66 -18.56 9.22
N TYR A 212 -2.57 -19.13 8.43
CA TYR A 212 -3.64 -18.38 7.76
C TYR A 212 -4.57 -17.66 8.72
N ASN A 213 -4.89 -18.26 9.87
CA ASN A 213 -5.70 -17.60 10.89
C ASN A 213 -4.98 -16.39 11.50
N ILE A 214 -3.69 -16.54 11.83
CA ILE A 214 -2.90 -15.45 12.41
C ILE A 214 -2.72 -14.31 11.38
N THR A 215 -2.33 -14.64 10.15
CA THR A 215 -2.12 -13.63 9.10
C THR A 215 -3.44 -12.97 8.70
N GLY A 216 -4.54 -13.72 8.70
CA GLY A 216 -5.89 -13.20 8.50
C GLY A 216 -6.30 -12.19 9.56
N MET A 217 -6.06 -12.47 10.85
CA MET A 217 -6.32 -11.51 11.93
C MET A 217 -5.48 -10.23 11.79
N ILE A 218 -4.21 -10.36 11.44
CA ILE A 218 -3.33 -9.20 11.18
C ILE A 218 -3.87 -8.38 10.00
N SER A 219 -4.33 -9.04 8.93
CA SER A 219 -4.90 -8.38 7.76
C SER A 219 -6.21 -7.64 8.05
N LEU A 220 -6.99 -8.05 9.07
CA LEU A 220 -8.17 -7.30 9.52
C LEU A 220 -7.77 -5.98 10.22
N VAL A 221 -6.67 -5.97 10.95
CA VAL A 221 -6.20 -4.76 11.65
C VAL A 221 -5.47 -3.82 10.68
N MET A 222 -4.63 -4.38 9.79
CA MET A 222 -3.87 -3.62 8.79
C MET A 222 -4.05 -4.22 7.39
N PRO A 223 -5.13 -3.87 6.69
CA PRO A 223 -5.52 -4.52 5.44
C PRO A 223 -4.69 -4.11 4.21
N ALA A 224 -3.59 -3.35 4.37
CA ALA A 224 -2.81 -2.81 3.26
C ALA A 224 -2.23 -3.91 2.35
N ASP A 225 -1.62 -4.97 2.91
CA ASP A 225 -1.06 -6.10 2.13
C ASP A 225 -2.16 -6.92 1.45
N ALA A 226 -3.28 -7.14 2.14
CA ALA A 226 -4.41 -7.87 1.57
C ALA A 226 -5.02 -7.14 0.36
N ILE A 227 -5.16 -5.81 0.43
CA ILE A 227 -5.59 -4.99 -0.72
C ILE A 227 -4.57 -5.06 -1.86
N GLN A 228 -3.28 -5.07 -1.56
CA GLN A 228 -2.24 -5.23 -2.56
C GLN A 228 -2.34 -6.59 -3.27
N ARG A 229 -2.59 -7.68 -2.54
CA ARG A 229 -2.81 -9.01 -3.15
C ARG A 229 -4.05 -9.03 -4.04
N LYS A 230 -5.14 -8.41 -3.62
CA LYS A 230 -6.33 -8.25 -4.48
C LYS A 230 -6.05 -7.43 -5.72
N MET A 231 -5.28 -6.34 -5.59
CA MET A 231 -4.84 -5.51 -6.72
C MET A 231 -4.04 -6.33 -7.75
N LEU A 232 -3.08 -7.13 -7.28
CA LEU A 232 -2.26 -7.99 -8.15
C LEU A 232 -3.13 -9.06 -8.84
N ALA A 233 -4.07 -9.68 -8.13
CA ALA A 233 -4.98 -10.66 -8.69
C ALA A 233 -5.87 -10.07 -9.80
N VAL A 234 -6.36 -8.84 -9.63
CA VAL A 234 -7.12 -8.11 -10.65
C VAL A 234 -6.22 -7.76 -11.83
N MET A 235 -5.01 -7.23 -11.58
CA MET A 235 -4.07 -6.83 -12.62
C MET A 235 -3.63 -8.01 -13.49
N LEU A 236 -3.38 -9.18 -12.89
CA LEU A 236 -2.99 -10.41 -13.58
C LEU A 236 -4.20 -11.18 -14.13
N ASN A 237 -5.41 -10.68 -13.91
CA ASN A 237 -6.66 -11.30 -14.39
C ASN A 237 -6.81 -12.78 -13.97
N ILE A 238 -6.45 -13.07 -12.72
CA ILE A 238 -6.40 -14.46 -12.18
C ILE A 238 -7.77 -15.15 -12.27
N ASP A 239 -8.87 -14.43 -12.13
CA ASP A 239 -10.23 -15.00 -12.18
C ASP A 239 -10.56 -15.59 -13.58
N GLN A 240 -10.07 -14.97 -14.66
CA GLN A 240 -10.24 -15.53 -16.02
C GLN A 240 -9.26 -16.68 -16.28
N LEU A 241 -8.04 -16.60 -15.77
CA LEU A 241 -7.07 -17.68 -15.88
C LEU A 241 -7.53 -18.93 -15.13
N ALA A 242 -8.14 -18.78 -13.95
CA ALA A 242 -8.70 -19.91 -13.20
C ALA A 242 -9.86 -20.61 -13.93
N GLY A 243 -10.53 -19.91 -14.84
CA GLY A 243 -11.54 -20.51 -15.74
C GLY A 243 -10.96 -21.25 -16.93
N MET A 244 -9.71 -20.96 -17.33
CA MET A 244 -9.03 -21.58 -18.46
C MET A 244 -8.05 -22.69 -18.05
N PHE A 245 -7.43 -22.56 -16.87
CA PHE A 245 -6.48 -23.50 -16.31
C PHE A 245 -6.83 -23.76 -14.84
N ASN A 246 -6.59 -24.98 -14.35
CA ASN A 246 -6.61 -25.25 -12.91
C ASN A 246 -5.46 -24.50 -12.25
N VAL A 247 -5.72 -23.28 -11.82
CA VAL A 247 -4.75 -22.48 -11.09
C VAL A 247 -4.72 -22.98 -9.64
N ASP A 248 -3.91 -24.02 -9.41
CA ASP A 248 -3.70 -24.61 -8.09
C ASP A 248 -3.04 -23.62 -7.11
N GLU A 249 -3.18 -23.90 -5.82
CA GLU A 249 -2.52 -23.11 -4.74
C GLU A 249 -0.99 -23.01 -4.95
N GLN A 250 -0.36 -24.05 -5.50
CA GLN A 250 1.07 -24.04 -5.85
C GLN A 250 1.39 -22.99 -6.93
N MET A 251 0.53 -22.83 -7.92
CA MET A 251 0.71 -21.83 -8.98
C MET A 251 0.53 -20.41 -8.44
N ARG A 252 -0.43 -20.18 -7.53
CA ARG A 252 -0.61 -18.91 -6.82
C ARG A 252 0.56 -18.60 -5.90
N GLY A 253 1.09 -19.60 -5.21
CA GLY A 253 2.30 -19.49 -4.40
C GLY A 253 3.54 -19.13 -5.23
N GLY A 254 3.71 -19.76 -6.41
CA GLY A 254 4.79 -19.43 -7.35
C GLY A 254 4.73 -18.00 -7.89
N MET A 255 3.52 -17.40 -8.01
CA MET A 255 3.34 -15.99 -8.35
C MET A 255 3.51 -15.05 -7.14
N GLY A 256 3.72 -15.56 -5.93
CA GLY A 256 3.83 -14.77 -4.70
C GLY A 256 2.54 -14.08 -4.28
N LEU A 257 1.36 -14.59 -4.67
CA LEU A 257 0.06 -13.95 -4.39
C LEU A 257 -0.54 -14.39 -3.05
N GLY A 258 -0.23 -15.60 -2.55
CA GLY A 258 -0.89 -16.17 -1.38
C GLY A 258 -2.40 -16.31 -1.56
N GLN A 259 -3.17 -16.20 -0.48
CA GLN A 259 -4.63 -16.18 -0.56
C GLN A 259 -5.13 -14.84 -1.09
N ILE A 260 -5.99 -14.87 -2.11
CA ILE A 260 -6.57 -13.67 -2.73
C ILE A 260 -7.81 -13.26 -1.94
N PRO A 261 -7.85 -12.04 -1.36
CA PRO A 261 -9.02 -11.57 -0.64
C PRO A 261 -10.25 -11.43 -1.55
N SER A 262 -11.43 -11.66 -0.97
CA SER A 262 -12.70 -11.49 -1.66
C SER A 262 -13.00 -10.02 -1.98
N ALA A 263 -13.94 -9.76 -2.90
CA ALA A 263 -14.42 -8.41 -3.15
C ALA A 263 -15.04 -7.76 -1.90
N THR A 264 -15.67 -8.57 -1.03
CA THR A 264 -16.23 -8.12 0.25
C THR A 264 -15.16 -7.51 1.17
N PHE A 265 -13.91 -8.00 1.08
CA PHE A 265 -12.80 -7.44 1.85
C PHE A 265 -12.43 -6.00 1.43
N VAL A 266 -12.61 -5.66 0.16
CA VAL A 266 -12.41 -4.28 -0.33
C VAL A 266 -13.46 -3.33 0.28
N VAL A 267 -14.72 -3.81 0.34
CA VAL A 267 -15.82 -3.07 1.00
C VAL A 267 -15.51 -2.89 2.49
N TYR A 268 -15.09 -3.97 3.16
CA TYR A 268 -14.65 -3.91 4.56
C TYR A 268 -13.56 -2.84 4.77
N THR A 269 -12.50 -2.86 3.97
CA THR A 269 -11.39 -1.90 4.08
C THR A 269 -11.85 -0.46 3.88
N SER A 270 -12.76 -0.23 2.92
CA SER A 270 -13.32 1.09 2.67
C SER A 270 -14.16 1.58 3.85
N MET A 271 -15.04 0.73 4.40
CA MET A 271 -15.84 1.05 5.59
C MET A 271 -14.95 1.26 6.83
N TYR A 272 -13.95 0.40 7.02
CA TYR A 272 -12.96 0.51 8.09
C TYR A 272 -12.25 1.86 8.04
N THR A 273 -11.79 2.28 6.86
CA THR A 273 -11.15 3.59 6.66
C THR A 273 -12.07 4.74 7.02
N ILE A 274 -13.34 4.69 6.61
CA ILE A 274 -14.34 5.73 6.92
C ILE A 274 -14.61 5.78 8.43
N ILE A 275 -14.80 4.64 9.07
CA ILE A 275 -15.07 4.56 10.52
C ILE A 275 -13.89 5.13 11.32
N LEU A 276 -12.67 4.75 10.99
CA LEU A 276 -11.47 5.28 11.65
C LEU A 276 -11.27 6.77 11.40
N PHE A 277 -11.59 7.25 10.19
CA PHE A 277 -11.55 8.68 9.88
C PHE A 277 -12.54 9.49 10.75
N LEU A 278 -13.78 9.03 10.84
CA LEU A 278 -14.81 9.68 11.67
C LEU A 278 -14.45 9.65 13.16
N TRP A 279 -13.89 8.54 13.62
CA TRP A 279 -13.41 8.40 15.00
C TRP A 279 -12.24 9.36 15.28
N GLY A 280 -11.25 9.43 14.38
CA GLY A 280 -10.13 10.37 14.49
C GLY A 280 -10.59 11.83 14.51
N MET A 281 -11.52 12.19 13.63
CA MET A 281 -12.08 13.53 13.56
C MET A 281 -12.83 13.88 14.87
N ARG A 282 -13.67 12.96 15.40
CA ARG A 282 -14.39 13.16 16.65
C ARG A 282 -13.45 13.31 17.85
N ARG A 283 -12.40 12.48 17.91
CA ARG A 283 -11.41 12.55 18.98
C ARG A 283 -10.59 13.84 18.93
N PHE A 284 -10.15 14.23 17.74
CA PHE A 284 -9.46 15.50 17.52
C PHE A 284 -10.31 16.70 17.94
N TYR A 285 -11.62 16.66 17.68
CA TYR A 285 -12.54 17.73 18.10
C TYR A 285 -12.63 17.89 19.62
N LYS A 286 -12.57 16.75 20.36
CA LYS A 286 -12.70 16.72 21.84
C LYS A 286 -11.37 16.90 22.57
N LYS A 287 -10.23 16.90 21.86
CA LYS A 287 -8.91 17.03 22.49
C LYS A 287 -8.67 18.50 22.83
N ASP A 288 -8.38 18.77 24.11
CA ASP A 288 -7.88 20.08 24.57
C ASP A 288 -6.39 20.17 24.25
N PHE A 289 -5.97 21.26 23.60
CA PHE A 289 -4.61 21.55 23.19
C PHE A 289 -4.07 22.76 23.94
#